data_b71fbb88ad442b5e77e05e189a66120f
#
_entry.id   b71fbb88ad442b5e77e05e189a66120f
#
_cell.length_a   1.000
_cell.length_b   1.000
_cell.length_c   1.000
_cell.angle_alpha   90.00
_cell.angle_beta   90.00
_cell.angle_gamma   90.00
#
_symmetry.space_group_name_H-M   'P 1'
#
loop_
_entity.id
_entity.type
_entity.pdbx_description
1 polymer ?
#
loop_
_entity_poly.entity_id
_entity_poly.type
_entity_poly.pdbx_seq_one_letter_code
_entity_poly.pdbx_strand_id
1 'polypeptide(L)'
;PAALSDLIRHLHAQGRLRVWSVIVTILGEIAQPEGGEISMASLLEICAALDIEPQAVRTAMSRLSKDGLVAGKREGRTAHYQFSPQGLAEYSKAAAVIYAAPKSLVDWIFAFAADGADMAELQTTFASNPPLVLGGRCCVWPAESMPHVLAHCNADFMVFACQPLALSNWAKASVLPALNVQTCQRISACCQDL
;
A
#
# COMPACT_ATOMS: atom_id res chain seq x y z
N PRO A 1 14.49 -20.76 -12.61
CA PRO A 1 13.33 -21.60 -12.28
C PRO A 1 13.17 -21.76 -10.76
N ALA A 2 14.24 -22.14 -9.99
CA ALA A 2 14.10 -22.34 -8.53
C ALA A 2 13.62 -21.09 -7.78
N ALA A 3 14.19 -19.92 -8.07
CA ALA A 3 13.84 -18.66 -7.44
C ALA A 3 12.36 -18.26 -7.67
N LEU A 4 11.81 -18.55 -8.85
CA LEU A 4 10.40 -18.28 -9.15
C LEU A 4 9.47 -19.22 -8.35
N SER A 5 9.81 -20.49 -8.28
CA SER A 5 9.02 -21.46 -7.49
C SER A 5 9.04 -21.13 -6.00
N ASP A 6 10.18 -20.65 -5.47
CA ASP A 6 10.27 -20.20 -4.08
C ASP A 6 9.44 -18.93 -3.83
N LEU A 7 9.43 -18.00 -4.78
CA LEU A 7 8.61 -16.79 -4.70
C LEU A 7 7.10 -17.13 -4.72
N ILE A 8 6.67 -18.02 -5.61
CA ILE A 8 5.28 -18.48 -5.70
C ILE A 8 4.87 -19.18 -4.40
N ARG A 9 5.72 -20.06 -3.87
CA ARG A 9 5.48 -20.72 -2.59
C ARG A 9 5.34 -19.70 -1.44
N HIS A 10 6.20 -18.69 -1.42
CA HIS A 10 6.14 -17.62 -0.43
C HIS A 10 4.86 -16.79 -0.56
N LEU A 11 4.44 -16.47 -1.78
CA LEU A 11 3.20 -15.76 -2.07
C LEU A 11 1.97 -16.51 -1.52
N HIS A 12 1.91 -17.83 -1.70
CA HIS A 12 0.82 -18.66 -1.17
C HIS A 12 0.91 -18.91 0.35
N ALA A 13 2.10 -18.85 0.94
CA ALA A 13 2.32 -19.04 2.38
C ALA A 13 1.91 -17.83 3.24
N GLN A 14 1.83 -16.63 2.65
CA GLN A 14 1.47 -15.40 3.38
C GLN A 14 -0.03 -15.24 3.66
N GLY A 15 -0.85 -16.22 3.30
CA GLY A 15 -2.29 -16.22 3.52
C GLY A 15 -3.09 -16.45 2.23
N ARG A 16 -4.41 -16.27 2.31
CA ARG A 16 -5.29 -16.49 1.16
C ARG A 16 -5.02 -15.42 0.08
N LEU A 17 -4.43 -15.84 -1.03
CA LEU A 17 -4.18 -14.98 -2.18
C LEU A 17 -5.49 -14.36 -2.69
N ARG A 18 -5.53 -13.05 -2.79
CA ARG A 18 -6.66 -12.32 -3.38
C ARG A 18 -6.50 -12.30 -4.89
N VAL A 19 -7.13 -13.21 -5.59
CA VAL A 19 -6.99 -13.38 -7.06
C VAL A 19 -7.30 -12.09 -7.81
N TRP A 20 -8.30 -11.31 -7.37
CA TRP A 20 -8.62 -10.02 -7.98
C TRP A 20 -7.44 -9.02 -7.93
N SER A 21 -6.68 -9.01 -6.83
CA SER A 21 -5.51 -8.14 -6.68
C SER A 21 -4.40 -8.53 -7.66
N VAL A 22 -4.17 -9.83 -7.85
CA VAL A 22 -3.21 -10.32 -8.86
C VAL A 22 -3.63 -9.89 -10.26
N ILE A 23 -4.91 -10.01 -10.59
CA ILE A 23 -5.44 -9.58 -11.89
C ILE A 23 -5.25 -8.07 -12.10
N VAL A 24 -5.55 -7.25 -11.10
CA VAL A 24 -5.33 -5.80 -11.16
C VAL A 24 -3.85 -5.47 -11.37
N THR A 25 -2.94 -6.18 -10.70
CA THR A 25 -1.49 -6.04 -10.93
C THR A 25 -1.10 -6.42 -12.35
N ILE A 26 -1.60 -7.55 -12.88
CA ILE A 26 -1.31 -7.96 -14.26
C ILE A 26 -1.82 -6.93 -15.28
N LEU A 27 -3.03 -6.42 -15.07
CA LEU A 27 -3.59 -5.37 -15.92
C LEU A 27 -2.76 -4.09 -15.87
N GLY A 28 -2.31 -3.69 -14.69
CA GLY A 28 -1.54 -2.46 -14.51
C GLY A 28 -0.09 -2.56 -14.96
N GLU A 29 0.61 -3.65 -14.61
CA GLU A 29 2.05 -3.77 -14.81
C GLU A 29 2.42 -4.43 -16.15
N ILE A 30 1.54 -5.27 -16.68
CA ILE A 30 1.81 -6.02 -17.92
C ILE A 30 0.98 -5.46 -19.08
N ALA A 31 -0.35 -5.34 -18.90
CA ALA A 31 -1.20 -4.94 -20.01
C ALA A 31 -1.09 -3.43 -20.32
N GLN A 32 -1.02 -2.54 -19.31
CA GLN A 32 -0.97 -1.08 -19.55
C GLN A 32 0.22 -0.64 -20.41
N PRO A 33 1.46 -1.10 -20.20
CA PRO A 33 2.60 -0.77 -21.06
C PRO A 33 2.45 -1.28 -22.49
N GLU A 34 1.69 -2.37 -22.70
CA GLU A 34 1.49 -3.05 -23.98
C GLU A 34 0.20 -2.62 -24.70
N GLY A 35 -0.37 -1.47 -24.35
CA GLY A 35 -1.58 -0.93 -24.99
C GLY A 35 -2.86 -1.06 -24.18
N GLY A 36 -2.78 -1.55 -22.95
CA GLY A 36 -3.86 -1.56 -21.96
C GLY A 36 -4.79 -2.76 -22.03
N GLU A 37 -4.68 -3.61 -23.05
CA GLU A 37 -5.57 -4.76 -23.24
C GLU A 37 -4.86 -6.10 -23.01
N ILE A 38 -5.57 -7.06 -22.42
CA ILE A 38 -5.11 -8.44 -22.28
C ILE A 38 -6.22 -9.42 -22.66
N SER A 39 -5.87 -10.51 -23.37
CA SER A 39 -6.83 -11.56 -23.66
C SER A 39 -7.12 -12.42 -22.42
N MET A 40 -8.34 -12.97 -22.32
CA MET A 40 -8.65 -13.95 -21.27
C MET A 40 -7.70 -15.15 -21.31
N ALA A 41 -7.28 -15.57 -22.48
CA ALA A 41 -6.35 -16.69 -22.63
C ALA A 41 -4.98 -16.38 -22.02
N SER A 42 -4.39 -15.22 -22.37
CA SER A 42 -3.11 -14.77 -21.80
C SER A 42 -3.19 -14.55 -20.28
N LEU A 43 -4.31 -13.99 -19.81
CA LEU A 43 -4.53 -13.79 -18.37
C LEU A 43 -4.58 -15.14 -17.63
N LEU A 44 -5.26 -16.14 -18.19
CA LEU A 44 -5.31 -17.49 -17.61
C LEU A 44 -3.94 -18.17 -17.64
N GLU A 45 -3.17 -17.99 -18.69
CA GLU A 45 -1.80 -18.54 -18.79
C GLU A 45 -0.87 -17.94 -17.73
N ILE A 46 -0.87 -16.61 -17.56
CA ILE A 46 -0.09 -15.93 -16.53
C ILE A 46 -0.52 -16.39 -15.13
N CYS A 47 -1.83 -16.46 -14.87
CA CYS A 47 -2.34 -16.90 -13.58
C CYS A 47 -2.02 -18.38 -13.29
N ALA A 48 -2.04 -19.25 -14.31
CA ALA A 48 -1.64 -20.65 -14.17
C ALA A 48 -0.16 -20.79 -13.79
N ALA A 49 0.71 -19.93 -14.33
CA ALA A 49 2.12 -19.89 -13.93
C ALA A 49 2.33 -19.45 -12.47
N LEU A 50 1.30 -18.85 -11.83
CA LEU A 50 1.27 -18.48 -10.43
C LEU A 50 0.47 -19.47 -9.56
N ASP A 51 0.16 -20.66 -10.05
CA ASP A 51 -0.64 -21.69 -9.41
C ASP A 51 -2.06 -21.21 -9.01
N ILE A 52 -2.66 -20.34 -9.84
CA ILE A 52 -4.02 -19.83 -9.63
C ILE A 52 -4.99 -20.55 -10.56
N GLU A 53 -6.01 -21.16 -9.95
CA GLU A 53 -7.04 -21.93 -10.66
C GLU A 53 -7.83 -21.10 -11.68
N PRO A 54 -8.06 -21.58 -12.93
CA PRO A 54 -8.76 -20.85 -13.97
C PRO A 54 -10.17 -20.38 -13.57
N GLN A 55 -10.88 -21.15 -12.74
CA GLN A 55 -12.20 -20.79 -12.26
C GLN A 55 -12.17 -19.61 -11.28
N ALA A 56 -11.13 -19.53 -10.45
CA ALA A 56 -10.94 -18.39 -9.54
C ALA A 56 -10.68 -17.10 -10.32
N VAL A 57 -9.88 -17.19 -11.41
CA VAL A 57 -9.62 -16.04 -12.31
C VAL A 57 -10.90 -15.55 -12.98
N ARG A 58 -11.72 -16.47 -13.54
CA ARG A 58 -13.00 -16.10 -14.19
C ARG A 58 -13.97 -15.46 -13.20
N THR A 59 -14.03 -15.99 -11.99
CA THR A 59 -14.89 -15.47 -10.93
C THR A 59 -14.45 -14.06 -10.53
N ALA A 60 -13.14 -13.83 -10.34
CA ALA A 60 -12.60 -12.53 -10.00
C ALA A 60 -12.82 -11.51 -11.13
N MET A 61 -12.59 -11.91 -12.39
CA MET A 61 -12.86 -11.06 -13.57
C MET A 61 -14.34 -10.66 -13.68
N SER A 62 -15.25 -11.60 -13.43
CA SER A 62 -16.69 -11.32 -13.42
C SER A 62 -17.06 -10.27 -12.35
N ARG A 63 -16.45 -10.35 -11.16
CA ARG A 63 -16.65 -9.36 -10.09
C ARG A 63 -16.09 -8.00 -10.47
N LEU A 64 -14.82 -7.94 -10.93
CA LEU A 64 -14.19 -6.70 -11.37
C LEU A 64 -14.99 -5.98 -12.47
N SER A 65 -15.56 -6.76 -13.41
CA SER A 65 -16.43 -6.22 -14.46
C SER A 65 -17.77 -5.72 -13.90
N LYS A 66 -18.37 -6.44 -12.94
CA LYS A 66 -19.61 -6.03 -12.27
C LYS A 66 -19.41 -4.75 -11.44
N ASP A 67 -18.25 -4.64 -10.79
CA ASP A 67 -17.87 -3.47 -9.98
C ASP A 67 -17.42 -2.27 -10.85
N GLY A 68 -17.44 -2.42 -12.18
CA GLY A 68 -17.13 -1.37 -13.13
C GLY A 68 -15.63 -1.02 -13.24
N LEU A 69 -14.76 -1.84 -12.69
CA LEU A 69 -13.31 -1.60 -12.69
C LEU A 69 -12.62 -2.08 -13.98
N VAL A 70 -13.20 -3.08 -14.64
CA VAL A 70 -12.68 -3.69 -15.86
C VAL A 70 -13.77 -3.70 -16.94
N ALA A 71 -13.39 -3.29 -18.14
CA ALA A 71 -14.22 -3.39 -19.33
C ALA A 71 -13.77 -4.56 -20.22
N GLY A 72 -14.72 -5.35 -20.70
CA GLY A 72 -14.47 -6.45 -21.64
C GLY A 72 -14.93 -6.08 -23.04
N LYS A 73 -14.11 -6.39 -24.05
CA LYS A 73 -14.45 -6.30 -25.47
C LYS A 73 -14.30 -7.67 -26.11
N ARG A 74 -15.22 -8.06 -26.95
CA ARG A 74 -15.16 -9.32 -27.67
C ARG A 74 -14.76 -9.08 -29.12
N GLU A 75 -13.67 -9.70 -29.54
CA GLU A 75 -13.22 -9.69 -30.90
C GLU A 75 -13.23 -11.14 -31.46
N GLY A 76 -14.25 -11.43 -32.26
CA GLY A 76 -14.46 -12.78 -32.77
C GLY A 76 -14.72 -13.79 -31.64
N ARG A 77 -13.80 -14.75 -31.47
CA ARG A 77 -13.87 -15.78 -30.42
C ARG A 77 -13.12 -15.41 -29.16
N THR A 78 -12.36 -14.32 -29.18
CA THR A 78 -11.48 -13.91 -28.07
C THR A 78 -12.12 -12.77 -27.30
N ALA A 79 -12.11 -12.85 -25.97
CA ALA A 79 -12.48 -11.78 -25.07
C ALA A 79 -11.22 -11.08 -24.58
N HIS A 80 -11.16 -9.78 -24.77
CA HIS A 80 -10.11 -8.87 -24.31
C HIS A 80 -10.62 -8.02 -23.16
N TYR A 81 -9.75 -7.71 -22.23
CA TYR A 81 -10.08 -6.94 -21.02
C TYR A 81 -9.08 -5.84 -20.82
N GLN A 82 -9.57 -4.71 -20.36
CA GLN A 82 -8.78 -3.54 -19.99
C GLN A 82 -9.38 -2.87 -18.75
N PHE A 83 -8.66 -1.99 -18.11
CA PHE A 83 -9.26 -1.13 -17.11
C PHE A 83 -10.35 -0.27 -17.74
N SER A 84 -11.44 -0.10 -17.03
CA SER A 84 -12.36 1.00 -17.28
C SER A 84 -11.68 2.34 -16.91
N PRO A 85 -12.22 3.50 -17.31
CA PRO A 85 -11.71 4.80 -16.83
C PRO A 85 -11.69 4.90 -15.30
N GLN A 86 -12.72 4.36 -14.64
CA GLN A 86 -12.79 4.30 -13.17
C GLN A 86 -11.69 3.37 -12.62
N GLY A 87 -11.58 2.16 -13.15
CA GLY A 87 -10.58 1.19 -12.70
C GLY A 87 -9.15 1.68 -12.88
N LEU A 88 -8.86 2.37 -13.98
CA LEU A 88 -7.55 2.98 -14.22
C LEU A 88 -7.25 4.11 -13.21
N ALA A 89 -8.24 4.92 -12.88
CA ALA A 89 -8.09 5.98 -11.89
C ALA A 89 -7.79 5.39 -10.48
N GLU A 90 -8.51 4.34 -10.09
CA GLU A 90 -8.28 3.67 -8.79
C GLU A 90 -6.94 2.94 -8.75
N TYR A 91 -6.58 2.21 -9.83
CA TYR A 91 -5.26 1.60 -9.96
C TYR A 91 -4.14 2.65 -9.86
N SER A 92 -4.27 3.78 -10.57
CA SER A 92 -3.24 4.84 -10.57
C SER A 92 -3.05 5.46 -9.19
N LYS A 93 -4.11 5.64 -8.40
CA LYS A 93 -4.00 6.09 -7.00
C LYS A 93 -3.23 5.09 -6.15
N ALA A 94 -3.57 3.80 -6.26
CA ALA A 94 -2.87 2.74 -5.52
C ALA A 94 -1.41 2.62 -5.97
N ALA A 95 -1.14 2.63 -7.27
CA ALA A 95 0.19 2.56 -7.85
C ALA A 95 1.06 3.74 -7.39
N ALA A 96 0.51 4.96 -7.36
CA ALA A 96 1.23 6.13 -6.86
C ALA A 96 1.69 6.00 -5.39
N VAL A 97 0.98 5.20 -4.59
CA VAL A 97 1.37 4.90 -3.20
C VAL A 97 2.38 3.75 -3.15
N ILE A 98 2.13 2.67 -3.91
CA ILE A 98 2.96 1.45 -3.88
C ILE A 98 4.34 1.70 -4.50
N TYR A 99 4.39 2.43 -5.62
CA TYR A 99 5.62 2.72 -6.37
C TYR A 99 6.20 4.11 -6.05
N ALA A 100 5.59 4.84 -5.11
CA ALA A 100 6.26 6.01 -4.57
C ALA A 100 7.68 5.60 -4.21
N ALA A 101 8.68 6.30 -4.76
CA ALA A 101 10.05 6.14 -4.29
C ALA A 101 10.00 6.14 -2.76
N PRO A 102 10.71 5.23 -2.06
CA PRO A 102 10.76 5.27 -0.61
C PRO A 102 11.15 6.69 -0.28
N LYS A 103 10.18 7.44 0.27
CA LYS A 103 10.43 8.81 0.68
C LYS A 103 11.64 8.72 1.56
N SER A 104 12.68 9.41 1.17
CA SER A 104 13.93 9.41 1.89
C SER A 104 13.58 9.52 3.38
N LEU A 105 13.99 8.55 4.19
CA LEU A 105 13.82 8.59 5.65
C LEU A 105 14.63 9.76 6.28
N VAL A 106 14.83 10.82 5.47
CA VAL A 106 15.77 11.90 5.73
C VAL A 106 15.18 12.89 6.71
N ASP A 107 13.85 13.07 6.67
CA ASP A 107 13.23 14.11 7.50
C ASP A 107 12.16 13.48 8.42
N TRP A 108 12.37 13.67 9.70
CA TRP A 108 11.49 13.18 10.75
C TRP A 108 11.04 14.34 11.64
N ILE A 109 9.85 14.22 12.21
CA ILE A 109 9.35 15.13 13.20
C ILE A 109 9.41 14.44 14.54
N PHE A 110 10.06 15.08 15.49
CA PHE A 110 10.09 14.68 16.88
C PHE A 110 9.32 15.71 17.70
N ALA A 111 8.39 15.25 18.52
CA ALA A 111 7.75 16.06 19.54
C ALA A 111 8.08 15.50 20.91
N PHE A 112 8.71 16.31 21.73
CA PHE A 112 9.03 15.97 23.12
C PHE A 112 8.00 16.61 24.04
N ALA A 113 7.36 15.78 24.83
CA ALA A 113 6.37 16.21 25.80
C ALA A 113 7.05 16.80 27.04
N ALA A 114 6.54 17.92 27.54
CA ALA A 114 6.88 18.47 28.84
C ALA A 114 6.45 17.51 29.99
N ASP A 115 6.96 17.74 31.19
CA ASP A 115 6.49 17.01 32.38
C ASP A 115 5.03 17.36 32.63
N GLY A 116 4.18 16.34 32.73
CA GLY A 116 2.74 16.51 32.93
C GLY A 116 1.90 16.71 31.66
N ALA A 117 2.48 16.70 30.49
CA ALA A 117 1.74 16.71 29.22
C ALA A 117 0.80 15.50 29.11
N ASP A 118 -0.42 15.73 28.60
CA ASP A 118 -1.40 14.66 28.40
C ASP A 118 -1.10 13.88 27.11
N MET A 119 -0.38 12.78 27.27
CA MET A 119 -0.04 11.87 26.16
C MET A 119 -1.26 11.09 25.63
N ALA A 120 -2.31 10.91 26.44
CA ALA A 120 -3.53 10.23 26.00
C ALA A 120 -4.36 11.16 25.10
N GLU A 121 -4.45 12.44 25.43
CA GLU A 121 -5.06 13.46 24.58
C GLU A 121 -4.34 13.54 23.25
N LEU A 122 -3.00 13.57 23.25
CA LEU A 122 -2.20 13.58 22.04
C LEU A 122 -2.48 12.35 21.16
N GLN A 123 -2.50 11.16 21.73
CA GLN A 123 -2.80 9.93 20.99
C GLN A 123 -4.20 9.96 20.37
N THR A 124 -5.18 10.51 21.08
CA THR A 124 -6.55 10.68 20.59
C THR A 124 -6.61 11.67 19.43
N THR A 125 -5.94 12.81 19.57
CA THR A 125 -5.83 13.85 18.52
C THR A 125 -5.21 13.31 17.23
N PHE A 126 -4.20 12.46 17.38
CA PHE A 126 -3.49 11.85 16.23
C PHE A 126 -3.96 10.43 15.90
N ALA A 127 -5.18 10.05 16.26
CA ALA A 127 -5.70 8.68 16.01
C ALA A 127 -5.66 8.26 14.52
N SER A 128 -5.86 9.21 13.59
CA SER A 128 -5.77 8.97 12.15
C SER A 128 -4.34 8.91 11.61
N ASN A 129 -3.36 9.41 12.36
CA ASN A 129 -1.94 9.39 12.01
C ASN A 129 -1.10 9.26 13.29
N PRO A 130 -1.18 8.10 13.97
CA PRO A 130 -0.60 7.92 15.29
C PRO A 130 0.93 8.05 15.25
N PRO A 131 1.56 8.70 16.25
CA PRO A 131 3.00 8.74 16.36
C PRO A 131 3.58 7.39 16.78
N LEU A 132 4.83 7.14 16.41
CA LEU A 132 5.64 6.21 17.16
C LEU A 132 6.06 6.88 18.47
N VAL A 133 5.72 6.28 19.61
CA VAL A 133 6.09 6.81 20.93
C VAL A 133 7.36 6.13 21.42
N LEU A 134 8.40 6.91 21.69
CA LEU A 134 9.68 6.47 22.21
C LEU A 134 9.84 6.93 23.66
N GLY A 135 10.17 6.02 24.57
CA GLY A 135 10.41 6.35 25.98
C GLY A 135 9.23 7.01 26.70
N GLY A 136 8.02 6.86 26.17
CA GLY A 136 6.79 7.39 26.76
C GLY A 136 6.53 8.89 26.58
N ARG A 137 7.53 9.66 26.11
CA ARG A 137 7.45 11.14 26.01
C ARG A 137 7.93 11.73 24.71
N CYS A 138 8.50 10.93 23.83
CA CYS A 138 8.95 11.37 22.52
C CYS A 138 8.04 10.74 21.45
N CYS A 139 7.36 11.58 20.70
CA CYS A 139 6.55 11.18 19.57
C CYS A 139 7.31 11.41 18.26
N VAL A 140 7.21 10.48 17.33
CA VAL A 140 7.91 10.54 16.05
C VAL A 140 6.94 10.32 14.91
N TRP A 141 6.97 11.20 13.92
CA TRP A 141 6.22 11.11 12.67
C TRP A 141 7.13 11.26 11.46
N PRO A 142 6.72 10.78 10.28
CA PRO A 142 7.37 11.13 9.02
C PRO A 142 7.13 12.62 8.69
N ALA A 143 8.03 13.23 7.93
CA ALA A 143 8.02 14.67 7.64
C ALA A 143 6.73 15.18 6.99
N GLU A 144 6.03 14.34 6.26
CA GLU A 144 4.74 14.71 5.64
C GLU A 144 3.67 15.08 6.67
N SER A 145 3.81 14.62 7.89
CA SER A 145 2.90 14.95 8.99
C SER A 145 3.11 16.36 9.55
N MET A 146 4.13 17.09 9.09
CA MET A 146 4.50 18.40 9.62
C MET A 146 3.31 19.37 9.74
N PRO A 147 2.49 19.61 8.71
CA PRO A 147 1.37 20.55 8.83
C PRO A 147 0.37 20.13 9.91
N HIS A 148 0.11 18.82 10.01
CA HIS A 148 -0.82 18.28 11.00
C HIS A 148 -0.25 18.34 12.40
N VAL A 149 1.03 18.00 12.57
CA VAL A 149 1.72 18.07 13.88
C VAL A 149 1.75 19.50 14.39
N LEU A 150 2.16 20.47 13.56
CA LEU A 150 2.22 21.89 13.96
C LEU A 150 0.83 22.47 14.27
N ALA A 151 -0.23 21.99 13.63
CA ALA A 151 -1.59 22.47 13.90
C ALA A 151 -2.18 21.95 15.23
N HIS A 152 -1.69 20.81 15.74
CA HIS A 152 -2.32 20.13 16.88
C HIS A 152 -1.40 19.94 18.09
N CYS A 153 -0.08 20.08 17.96
CA CYS A 153 0.81 20.12 19.10
C CYS A 153 0.68 21.47 19.83
N ASN A 154 0.30 21.42 21.09
CA ASN A 154 0.16 22.59 21.95
C ASN A 154 1.50 23.00 22.58
N ALA A 155 1.46 23.98 23.51
CA ALA A 155 2.64 24.52 24.19
C ALA A 155 3.40 23.51 25.08
N ASP A 156 2.80 22.36 25.38
CA ASP A 156 3.41 21.30 26.18
C ASP A 156 4.38 20.42 25.36
N PHE A 157 4.51 20.68 24.07
CA PHE A 157 5.36 19.91 23.18
C PHE A 157 6.41 20.79 22.51
N MET A 158 7.64 20.31 22.54
CA MET A 158 8.74 20.88 21.76
C MET A 158 8.91 20.05 20.48
N VAL A 159 8.67 20.67 19.33
CA VAL A 159 8.64 20.00 18.02
C VAL A 159 9.91 20.32 17.23
N PHE A 160 10.55 19.29 16.70
CA PHE A 160 11.73 19.40 15.85
C PHE A 160 11.52 18.67 14.53
N ALA A 161 11.98 19.24 13.42
CA ALA A 161 12.24 18.52 12.20
C ALA A 161 13.74 18.25 12.12
N CYS A 162 14.12 16.99 11.93
CA CYS A 162 15.52 16.63 11.86
C CYS A 162 15.77 15.43 10.96
N GLN A 163 17.00 15.34 10.48
CA GLN A 163 17.52 14.21 9.72
C GLN A 163 18.33 13.31 10.66
N PRO A 164 18.08 11.99 10.67
CA PRO A 164 18.92 11.11 11.46
C PRO A 164 20.31 11.03 10.84
N LEU A 165 21.35 11.36 11.60
CA LEU A 165 22.76 11.21 11.19
C LEU A 165 23.17 9.75 11.16
N ALA A 166 22.58 8.92 12.02
CA ALA A 166 22.78 7.48 12.05
C ALA A 166 21.55 6.79 12.62
N LEU A 167 21.20 5.63 12.08
CA LEU A 167 20.16 4.76 12.59
C LEU A 167 20.80 3.50 13.15
N SER A 168 20.68 3.30 14.45
CA SER A 168 21.08 2.08 15.12
C SER A 168 20.17 0.89 14.72
N ASN A 169 20.63 -0.34 14.97
CA ASN A 169 19.85 -1.53 14.61
C ASN A 169 18.49 -1.60 15.33
N TRP A 170 18.41 -1.14 16.58
CA TRP A 170 17.14 -1.09 17.29
C TRP A 170 16.16 -0.08 16.66
N ALA A 171 16.64 1.09 16.24
CA ALA A 171 15.83 2.10 15.59
C ALA A 171 15.31 1.59 14.23
N LYS A 172 16.16 0.92 13.44
CA LYS A 172 15.74 0.25 12.20
C LYS A 172 14.69 -0.82 12.46
N ALA A 173 14.82 -1.59 13.53
CA ALA A 173 13.89 -2.66 13.86
C ALA A 173 12.55 -2.15 14.41
N SER A 174 12.56 -1.04 15.16
CA SER A 174 11.36 -0.53 15.84
C SER A 174 10.63 0.57 15.08
N VAL A 175 11.39 1.48 14.44
CA VAL A 175 10.84 2.67 13.80
C VAL A 175 10.40 2.37 12.37
N LEU A 176 11.23 1.70 11.58
CA LEU A 176 10.91 1.42 10.18
C LEU A 176 9.69 0.51 10.00
N PRO A 177 9.52 -0.59 10.76
CA PRO A 177 8.32 -1.40 10.66
C PRO A 177 7.06 -0.65 11.05
N ALA A 178 7.11 0.19 12.09
CA ALA A 178 5.95 0.97 12.53
C ALA A 178 5.52 1.99 11.47
N LEU A 179 6.47 2.66 10.81
CA LEU A 179 6.21 3.57 9.69
C LEU A 179 5.71 2.83 8.45
N ASN A 180 6.26 1.64 8.16
CA ASN A 180 5.80 0.79 7.07
C ASN A 180 4.39 0.23 7.32
N VAL A 181 4.07 -0.14 8.56
CA VAL A 181 2.72 -0.60 8.93
C VAL A 181 1.69 0.51 8.70
N GLN A 182 2.00 1.76 9.01
CA GLN A 182 1.11 2.89 8.69
C GLN A 182 0.90 3.04 7.19
N THR A 183 1.96 2.90 6.39
CA THR A 183 1.87 2.92 4.93
C THR A 183 1.02 1.75 4.43
N CYS A 184 1.25 0.53 4.94
CA CYS A 184 0.46 -0.65 4.61
C CYS A 184 -1.01 -0.54 5.05
N GLN A 185 -1.29 0.06 6.22
CA GLN A 185 -2.66 0.30 6.68
C GLN A 185 -3.39 1.32 5.80
N ARG A 186 -2.71 2.36 5.34
CA ARG A 186 -3.28 3.33 4.37
C ARG A 186 -3.59 2.67 3.03
N ILE A 187 -2.68 1.81 2.53
CA ILE A 187 -2.91 1.00 1.33
C ILE A 187 -4.10 0.05 1.54
N SER A 188 -4.17 -0.62 2.70
CA SER A 188 -5.27 -1.54 3.02
C SER A 188 -6.61 -0.81 3.14
N ALA A 189 -6.66 0.39 3.70
CA ALA A 189 -7.87 1.21 3.74
C ALA A 189 -8.32 1.61 2.34
N CYS A 190 -7.40 2.12 1.50
CA CYS A 190 -7.71 2.41 0.09
C CYS A 190 -8.21 1.18 -0.69
N CYS A 191 -7.80 -0.03 -0.29
CA CYS A 191 -8.25 -1.28 -0.92
C CYS A 191 -9.53 -1.86 -0.29
N GLN A 192 -10.00 -1.35 0.85
CA GLN A 192 -11.25 -1.76 1.48
C GLN A 192 -12.45 -0.97 0.96
N ASP A 193 -12.20 0.23 0.45
CA ASP A 193 -13.20 1.09 -0.20
C ASP A 193 -13.41 0.72 -1.69
N LEU A 194 -12.68 -0.30 -2.20
CA LEU A 194 -12.84 -0.97 -3.49
C LEU A 194 -13.55 -2.33 -3.32
#